data_faa2126faab8466463812ea3583f1405
#
_entry.id   faa2126faab8466463812ea3583f1405
#
_cell.length_a   1.000
_cell.length_b   1.000
_cell.length_c   1.000
_cell.angle_alpha   90.00
_cell.angle_beta   90.00
_cell.angle_gamma   90.00
#
_symmetry.space_group_name_H-M   'P 1'
#
loop_
_entity.id
_entity.type
_entity.pdbx_description
1 polymer ?
#
loop_
_entity_poly.entity_id
_entity_poly.type
_entity_poly.pdbx_seq_one_letter_code
_entity_poly.pdbx_strand_id
1 'polypeptide(L)'
;MLSSNLPQLDGAVWRPLARDDAAAMSRLHNACNEVDRTFLITPGEMDEEFDRYGDQAESGSIGAFTADGEMLALGWAQVPETGRTEHRAFVWLLVHPDVRGRVEDSLVPWIEDAGRKRLAGFADDLPAALYRYDIYEWMADQQVLFERHGYERVRYFTENLRDLSLPVDDAPLGDGLAARTWSEDTVADSLTVHNAAFEDHWGSQPFTLDHWVSFHKGEFFLPETSWIVYDSGMPVAYMSCSKYPHDWEDRGRTEAWIEGIGTLRSHRGRGIASALITMALRAFAEEGLEYACLGVDSESPTGANRIYERIGFVPEKRMITFKKPVD
;
A
#
# COMPACT_ATOMS: atom_id res chain seq x y z
N MET A 1 3.02 18.53 -23.61
CA MET A 1 1.89 19.46 -23.71
C MET A 1 0.76 18.89 -22.88
N LEU A 2 0.28 19.62 -21.87
CA LEU A 2 -0.90 19.25 -21.09
C LEU A 2 -2.05 19.06 -22.08
N SER A 3 -2.74 17.93 -22.00
CA SER A 3 -3.84 17.60 -22.94
C SER A 3 -4.94 18.65 -22.83
N SER A 4 -5.51 19.05 -23.97
CA SER A 4 -6.55 20.08 -24.10
C SER A 4 -7.89 19.76 -23.41
N ASN A 5 -7.99 18.66 -22.66
CA ASN A 5 -9.23 18.10 -22.11
C ASN A 5 -9.33 18.16 -20.58
N LEU A 6 -8.45 18.88 -19.89
CA LEU A 6 -8.60 19.04 -18.44
C LEU A 6 -9.79 19.91 -18.11
N PRO A 7 -10.56 19.57 -17.06
CA PRO A 7 -11.73 20.36 -16.67
C PRO A 7 -11.32 21.75 -16.20
N GLN A 8 -12.15 22.73 -16.49
CA GLN A 8 -11.98 24.05 -15.90
C GLN A 8 -12.51 24.02 -14.46
N LEU A 9 -11.62 24.35 -13.51
CA LEU A 9 -11.99 24.67 -12.15
C LEU A 9 -11.76 26.18 -11.95
N ASP A 10 -12.82 26.91 -11.62
CA ASP A 10 -12.73 28.35 -11.40
C ASP A 10 -11.71 28.66 -10.30
N GLY A 11 -10.75 29.52 -10.61
CA GLY A 11 -9.69 29.92 -9.68
C GLY A 11 -8.55 28.90 -9.50
N ALA A 12 -8.54 27.78 -10.21
CA ALA A 12 -7.48 26.80 -10.14
C ALA A 12 -6.66 26.70 -11.42
N VAL A 13 -5.37 26.38 -11.27
CA VAL A 13 -4.41 26.13 -12.35
C VAL A 13 -3.95 24.67 -12.28
N TRP A 14 -4.00 23.97 -13.41
CA TRP A 14 -3.49 22.62 -13.56
C TRP A 14 -2.01 22.64 -13.92
N ARG A 15 -1.20 21.87 -13.18
CA ARG A 15 0.21 21.65 -13.47
C ARG A 15 0.67 20.28 -12.98
N PRO A 16 1.78 19.72 -13.50
CA PRO A 16 2.41 18.53 -12.93
C PRO A 16 2.77 18.73 -11.45
N LEU A 17 2.82 17.63 -10.72
CA LEU A 17 3.26 17.61 -9.33
C LEU A 17 4.77 17.76 -9.24
N ALA A 18 5.22 18.37 -8.17
CA ALA A 18 6.61 18.44 -7.76
C ALA A 18 6.74 17.97 -6.29
N ARG A 19 7.94 17.56 -5.88
CA ARG A 19 8.21 17.12 -4.51
C ARG A 19 7.76 18.14 -3.46
N ASP A 20 7.93 19.42 -3.75
CA ASP A 20 7.49 20.52 -2.86
C ASP A 20 5.96 20.55 -2.63
N ASP A 21 5.19 19.80 -3.42
CA ASP A 21 3.73 19.69 -3.25
C ASP A 21 3.31 18.68 -2.18
N ALA A 22 4.23 17.90 -1.60
CA ALA A 22 3.94 16.85 -0.62
C ALA A 22 3.01 17.32 0.51
N ALA A 23 3.22 18.52 1.04
CA ALA A 23 2.35 19.09 2.06
C ALA A 23 0.94 19.43 1.55
N ALA A 24 0.79 19.87 0.30
CA ALA A 24 -0.52 20.13 -0.29
C ALA A 24 -1.25 18.81 -0.62
N MET A 25 -0.52 17.78 -1.05
CA MET A 25 -1.04 16.43 -1.29
C MET A 25 -1.57 15.80 0.00
N SER A 26 -0.80 15.90 1.10
CA SER A 26 -1.23 15.44 2.42
C SER A 26 -2.51 16.15 2.88
N ARG A 27 -2.59 17.47 2.76
CA ARG A 27 -3.82 18.22 3.11
C ARG A 27 -5.02 17.80 2.27
N LEU A 28 -4.84 17.61 0.96
CA LEU A 28 -5.91 17.12 0.09
C LEU A 28 -6.37 15.71 0.49
N HIS A 29 -5.43 14.81 0.75
CA HIS A 29 -5.75 13.44 1.21
C HIS A 29 -6.56 13.49 2.50
N ASN A 30 -6.11 14.27 3.48
CA ASN A 30 -6.76 14.35 4.79
C ASN A 30 -8.14 15.04 4.71
N ALA A 31 -8.31 16.03 3.83
CA ALA A 31 -9.64 16.58 3.53
C ALA A 31 -10.57 15.54 2.88
N CYS A 32 -10.04 14.66 2.02
CA CYS A 32 -10.82 13.54 1.50
C CYS A 32 -11.17 12.53 2.62
N ASN A 33 -10.26 12.28 3.57
CA ASN A 33 -10.49 11.35 4.67
C ASN A 33 -11.65 11.77 5.58
N GLU A 34 -11.93 13.06 5.76
CA GLU A 34 -13.08 13.55 6.53
C GLU A 34 -14.42 12.96 6.02
N VAL A 35 -14.49 12.67 4.71
CA VAL A 35 -15.67 12.08 4.07
C VAL A 35 -15.51 10.59 3.84
N ASP A 36 -14.36 10.18 3.35
CA ASP A 36 -14.07 8.81 2.89
C ASP A 36 -13.71 7.86 4.04
N ARG A 37 -13.30 8.38 5.20
CA ARG A 37 -12.97 7.63 6.42
C ARG A 37 -12.01 6.46 6.17
N THR A 38 -10.90 6.79 5.54
CA THR A 38 -9.81 5.86 5.20
C THR A 38 -8.72 5.87 6.27
N PHE A 39 -7.74 6.77 6.12
CA PHE A 39 -6.64 7.03 7.05
C PHE A 39 -6.06 8.42 6.81
N LEU A 40 -5.34 8.95 7.78
CA LEU A 40 -4.58 10.18 7.62
C LEU A 40 -3.19 9.87 7.05
N ILE A 41 -2.61 10.88 6.38
CA ILE A 41 -1.26 10.77 5.84
C ILE A 41 -0.47 12.04 6.12
N THR A 42 0.81 11.92 6.43
CA THR A 42 1.71 13.05 6.70
C THR A 42 2.32 13.60 5.41
N PRO A 43 2.85 14.82 5.41
CA PRO A 43 3.68 15.32 4.30
C PRO A 43 4.92 14.45 4.04
N GLY A 44 5.50 13.83 5.07
CA GLY A 44 6.64 12.92 4.93
C GLY A 44 6.31 11.68 4.12
N GLU A 45 5.17 11.05 4.41
CA GLU A 45 4.69 9.90 3.63
C GLU A 45 4.38 10.26 2.18
N MET A 46 3.82 11.46 1.94
CA MET A 46 3.64 11.95 0.56
C MET A 46 4.98 12.24 -0.15
N ASP A 47 5.99 12.69 0.59
CA ASP A 47 7.34 12.88 0.03
C ASP A 47 7.99 11.56 -0.37
N GLU A 48 7.73 10.46 0.36
CA GLU A 48 8.20 9.13 0.02
C GLU A 48 7.63 8.61 -1.32
N GLU A 49 6.45 9.07 -1.77
CA GLU A 49 5.94 8.76 -3.11
C GLU A 49 6.87 9.30 -4.21
N PHE A 50 7.53 10.45 -3.97
CA PHE A 50 8.52 10.98 -4.89
C PHE A 50 9.85 10.21 -4.85
N ASP A 51 10.19 9.53 -3.76
CA ASP A 51 11.33 8.60 -3.73
C ASP A 51 11.06 7.39 -4.63
N ARG A 52 9.82 6.94 -4.72
CA ARG A 52 9.40 5.77 -5.51
C ARG A 52 9.09 6.10 -6.97
N TYR A 53 8.43 7.23 -7.23
CA TYR A 53 7.85 7.56 -8.54
C TYR A 53 8.11 8.99 -8.99
N GLY A 54 9.01 9.74 -8.34
CA GLY A 54 9.23 11.16 -8.63
C GLY A 54 9.76 11.43 -10.05
N ASP A 55 10.52 10.49 -10.64
CA ASP A 55 10.95 10.54 -12.03
C ASP A 55 9.79 10.54 -13.03
N GLN A 56 8.61 10.07 -12.59
CA GLN A 56 7.39 9.98 -13.37
C GLN A 56 6.46 11.18 -13.18
N ALA A 57 6.69 11.99 -12.16
CA ALA A 57 5.76 13.04 -11.76
C ALA A 57 5.51 14.07 -12.87
N GLU A 58 6.55 14.54 -13.58
CA GLU A 58 6.40 15.56 -14.63
C GLU A 58 5.46 15.13 -15.77
N SER A 59 5.51 13.85 -16.17
CA SER A 59 4.76 13.34 -17.32
C SER A 59 3.52 12.52 -16.95
N GLY A 60 3.47 12.00 -15.73
CA GLY A 60 2.45 11.05 -15.24
C GLY A 60 1.52 11.62 -14.18
N SER A 61 1.76 12.84 -13.70
CA SER A 61 0.94 13.45 -12.67
C SER A 61 0.36 14.80 -13.07
N ILE A 62 -0.71 15.20 -12.39
CA ILE A 62 -1.31 16.51 -12.53
C ILE A 62 -2.06 16.89 -11.24
N GLY A 63 -1.94 18.15 -10.82
CA GLY A 63 -2.66 18.73 -9.71
C GLY A 63 -3.37 20.04 -10.09
N ALA A 64 -4.54 20.29 -9.54
CA ALA A 64 -5.26 21.56 -9.63
C ALA A 64 -5.00 22.38 -8.37
N PHE A 65 -4.40 23.57 -8.54
CA PHE A 65 -4.00 24.43 -7.43
C PHE A 65 -4.73 25.77 -7.49
N THR A 66 -5.23 26.24 -6.36
CA THR A 66 -5.73 27.60 -6.19
C THR A 66 -4.59 28.63 -6.18
N ALA A 67 -4.90 29.90 -6.23
CA ALA A 67 -3.89 30.97 -6.23
C ALA A 67 -3.09 31.06 -4.92
N ASP A 68 -3.63 30.59 -3.81
CA ASP A 68 -3.00 30.51 -2.49
C ASP A 68 -2.30 29.16 -2.24
N GLY A 69 -2.28 28.27 -3.24
CA GLY A 69 -1.51 27.01 -3.23
C GLY A 69 -2.24 25.81 -2.60
N GLU A 70 -3.55 25.90 -2.38
CA GLU A 70 -4.34 24.74 -2.00
C GLU A 70 -4.53 23.80 -3.18
N MET A 71 -4.46 22.50 -2.95
CA MET A 71 -4.69 21.47 -3.96
C MET A 71 -6.15 21.00 -3.90
N LEU A 72 -6.87 21.16 -5.02
CA LEU A 72 -8.27 20.77 -5.14
C LEU A 72 -8.46 19.39 -5.80
N ALA A 73 -7.51 18.96 -6.61
CA ALA A 73 -7.55 17.66 -7.25
C ALA A 73 -6.14 17.18 -7.59
N LEU A 74 -5.96 15.87 -7.60
CA LEU A 74 -4.72 15.19 -7.93
C LEU A 74 -5.03 13.98 -8.80
N GLY A 75 -4.28 13.82 -9.88
CA GLY A 75 -4.19 12.59 -10.65
C GLY A 75 -2.74 12.19 -10.87
N TRP A 76 -2.40 10.93 -10.62
CA TRP A 76 -1.05 10.40 -10.86
C TRP A 76 -1.11 8.96 -11.35
N ALA A 77 -0.49 8.68 -12.50
CA ALA A 77 -0.24 7.33 -12.98
C ALA A 77 1.16 6.87 -12.51
N GLN A 78 1.20 5.96 -11.57
CA GLN A 78 2.42 5.39 -11.01
C GLN A 78 2.69 4.03 -11.65
N VAL A 79 3.85 3.85 -12.28
CA VAL A 79 4.18 2.63 -13.03
C VAL A 79 5.46 2.03 -12.46
N PRO A 80 5.40 0.90 -11.75
CA PRO A 80 6.59 0.17 -11.31
C PRO A 80 7.46 -0.26 -12.47
N GLU A 81 8.76 -0.24 -12.29
CA GLU A 81 9.73 -0.61 -13.34
C GLU A 81 9.77 -2.11 -13.65
N THR A 82 9.28 -2.94 -12.73
CA THR A 82 9.35 -4.40 -12.82
C THR A 82 7.98 -5.02 -13.02
N GLY A 83 7.88 -5.94 -13.97
CA GLY A 83 6.71 -6.81 -14.17
C GLY A 83 7.15 -8.27 -14.23
N ARG A 84 6.43 -9.18 -13.57
CA ARG A 84 6.67 -10.64 -13.65
C ARG A 84 5.70 -11.30 -14.62
N THR A 85 4.44 -10.99 -14.49
CA THR A 85 3.35 -11.59 -15.28
C THR A 85 2.54 -10.55 -16.03
N GLU A 86 2.67 -9.29 -15.65
CA GLU A 86 1.89 -8.18 -16.16
C GLU A 86 2.58 -6.85 -15.78
N HIS A 87 2.59 -5.88 -16.69
CA HIS A 87 2.92 -4.49 -16.37
C HIS A 87 1.70 -3.77 -15.83
N ARG A 88 1.92 -2.87 -14.86
CA ARG A 88 0.83 -2.17 -14.15
C ARG A 88 1.04 -0.68 -14.12
N ALA A 89 -0.06 0.06 -14.27
CA ALA A 89 -0.11 1.46 -13.89
C ALA A 89 -1.17 1.63 -12.81
N PHE A 90 -0.78 2.20 -11.69
CA PHE A 90 -1.69 2.55 -10.61
C PHE A 90 -2.30 3.92 -10.89
N VAL A 91 -3.62 3.98 -10.91
CA VAL A 91 -4.38 5.22 -11.13
C VAL A 91 -4.69 5.82 -9.76
N TRP A 92 -3.91 6.79 -9.35
CA TRP A 92 -4.13 7.54 -8.12
C TRP A 92 -4.95 8.79 -8.41
N LEU A 93 -6.09 8.91 -7.75
CA LEU A 93 -7.05 10.00 -7.91
C LEU A 93 -7.49 10.48 -6.53
N LEU A 94 -7.31 11.77 -6.25
CA LEU A 94 -7.90 12.47 -5.11
C LEU A 94 -8.63 13.70 -5.61
N VAL A 95 -9.81 13.97 -5.07
CA VAL A 95 -10.61 15.17 -5.39
C VAL A 95 -11.18 15.73 -4.09
N HIS A 96 -10.85 16.99 -3.80
CA HIS A 96 -11.35 17.69 -2.62
C HIS A 96 -12.88 17.59 -2.55
N PRO A 97 -13.48 17.34 -1.38
CA PRO A 97 -14.93 17.16 -1.24
C PRO A 97 -15.77 18.26 -1.89
N ASP A 98 -15.33 19.52 -1.80
CA ASP A 98 -16.05 20.70 -2.34
C ASP A 98 -16.15 20.74 -3.87
N VAL A 99 -15.32 19.95 -4.57
CA VAL A 99 -15.28 19.95 -6.05
C VAL A 99 -15.57 18.57 -6.63
N ARG A 100 -15.94 17.59 -5.81
CA ARG A 100 -16.35 16.25 -6.26
C ARG A 100 -17.50 16.30 -7.26
N GLY A 101 -17.49 15.35 -8.21
CA GLY A 101 -18.46 15.27 -9.30
C GLY A 101 -18.22 16.27 -10.43
N ARG A 102 -17.20 17.13 -10.34
CA ARG A 102 -16.92 18.16 -11.34
C ARG A 102 -15.75 17.84 -12.25
N VAL A 103 -14.79 17.04 -11.79
CA VAL A 103 -13.50 16.84 -12.48
C VAL A 103 -13.17 15.38 -12.78
N GLU A 104 -13.72 14.43 -12.05
CA GLU A 104 -13.33 13.03 -12.05
C GLU A 104 -13.48 12.39 -13.44
N ASP A 105 -14.60 12.68 -14.12
CA ASP A 105 -14.88 12.14 -15.46
C ASP A 105 -13.89 12.58 -16.55
N SER A 106 -13.21 13.70 -16.33
CA SER A 106 -12.14 14.17 -17.21
C SER A 106 -10.77 13.75 -16.72
N LEU A 107 -10.60 13.65 -15.39
CA LEU A 107 -9.31 13.36 -14.78
C LEU A 107 -8.94 11.87 -14.88
N VAL A 108 -9.91 10.95 -14.71
CA VAL A 108 -9.66 9.52 -14.88
C VAL A 108 -9.10 9.19 -16.26
N PRO A 109 -9.72 9.61 -17.40
CA PRO A 109 -9.14 9.35 -18.74
C PRO A 109 -7.76 9.99 -18.93
N TRP A 110 -7.49 11.13 -18.31
CA TRP A 110 -6.17 11.78 -18.38
C TRP A 110 -5.10 10.91 -17.70
N ILE A 111 -5.38 10.41 -16.49
CA ILE A 111 -4.46 9.54 -15.74
C ILE A 111 -4.25 8.22 -16.50
N GLU A 112 -5.31 7.65 -17.05
CA GLU A 112 -5.23 6.44 -17.87
C GLU A 112 -4.33 6.62 -19.09
N ASP A 113 -4.45 7.76 -19.80
CA ASP A 113 -3.61 8.08 -20.96
C ASP A 113 -2.12 8.21 -20.56
N ALA A 114 -1.85 8.86 -19.43
CA ALA A 114 -0.51 8.96 -18.88
C ALA A 114 0.06 7.57 -18.54
N GLY A 115 -0.72 6.71 -17.87
CA GLY A 115 -0.35 5.34 -17.56
C GLY A 115 -0.09 4.49 -18.80
N ARG A 116 -0.99 4.54 -19.80
CA ARG A 116 -0.82 3.80 -21.07
C ARG A 116 0.44 4.22 -21.82
N LYS A 117 0.73 5.51 -21.88
CA LYS A 117 1.95 6.02 -22.53
C LYS A 117 3.21 5.47 -21.90
N ARG A 118 3.24 5.35 -20.57
CA ARG A 118 4.40 4.80 -19.88
C ARG A 118 4.47 3.28 -20.03
N LEU A 119 3.35 2.57 -19.91
CA LEU A 119 3.26 1.13 -20.16
C LEU A 119 3.76 0.75 -21.55
N ALA A 120 3.46 1.55 -22.57
CA ALA A 120 3.94 1.35 -23.95
C ALA A 120 5.47 1.48 -24.10
N GLY A 121 6.17 1.94 -23.08
CA GLY A 121 7.64 2.02 -23.05
C GLY A 121 8.34 0.71 -22.68
N PHE A 122 7.62 -0.29 -22.16
CA PHE A 122 8.19 -1.62 -21.92
C PHE A 122 8.43 -2.37 -23.22
N ALA A 123 9.56 -3.08 -23.29
CA ALA A 123 10.03 -3.71 -24.54
C ALA A 123 9.59 -5.19 -24.68
N ASP A 124 9.04 -5.77 -23.64
CA ASP A 124 8.57 -7.16 -23.65
C ASP A 124 7.07 -7.25 -24.00
N ASP A 125 6.58 -8.48 -24.21
CA ASP A 125 5.20 -8.78 -24.62
C ASP A 125 4.30 -9.13 -23.40
N LEU A 126 4.66 -8.71 -22.20
CA LEU A 126 3.79 -8.93 -21.03
C LEU A 126 2.49 -8.14 -21.19
N PRO A 127 1.34 -8.70 -20.78
CA PRO A 127 0.09 -7.95 -20.74
C PRO A 127 0.22 -6.73 -19.83
N ALA A 128 -0.56 -5.70 -20.10
CA ALA A 128 -0.58 -4.47 -19.33
C ALA A 128 -1.97 -4.15 -18.79
N ALA A 129 -2.05 -3.52 -17.63
CA ALA A 129 -3.33 -3.10 -17.07
C ALA A 129 -3.20 -1.87 -16.16
N LEU A 130 -4.32 -1.16 -16.06
CA LEU A 130 -4.52 -0.06 -15.11
C LEU A 130 -5.19 -0.59 -13.86
N TYR A 131 -4.72 -0.14 -12.71
CA TYR A 131 -5.23 -0.57 -11.40
C TYR A 131 -5.63 0.63 -10.56
N ARG A 132 -6.75 0.47 -9.83
CA ARG A 132 -7.12 1.34 -8.72
C ARG A 132 -7.26 0.49 -7.47
N TYR A 133 -6.43 0.73 -6.47
CA TYR A 133 -6.44 0.09 -5.17
C TYR A 133 -7.19 0.93 -4.14
N ASP A 134 -7.44 0.36 -2.97
CA ASP A 134 -7.88 1.03 -1.75
C ASP A 134 -9.21 1.78 -1.88
N ILE A 135 -10.14 1.21 -2.67
CA ILE A 135 -11.52 1.66 -2.64
C ILE A 135 -12.28 0.84 -1.59
N TYR A 136 -12.60 1.47 -0.49
CA TYR A 136 -13.36 0.80 0.58
C TYR A 136 -14.81 0.52 0.17
N GLU A 137 -15.45 -0.50 0.77
CA GLU A 137 -16.81 -0.93 0.41
C GLU A 137 -17.86 0.17 0.55
N TRP A 138 -17.65 1.14 1.44
CA TRP A 138 -18.58 2.27 1.62
C TRP A 138 -18.35 3.44 0.65
N MET A 139 -17.28 3.46 -0.11
CA MET A 139 -16.96 4.52 -1.10
C MET A 139 -17.74 4.30 -2.40
N ALA A 140 -19.07 4.28 -2.33
CA ALA A 140 -19.94 3.91 -3.45
C ALA A 140 -19.75 4.79 -4.69
N ASP A 141 -19.53 6.09 -4.50
CA ASP A 141 -19.36 7.04 -5.61
C ASP A 141 -18.07 6.73 -6.40
N GLN A 142 -16.99 6.39 -5.71
CA GLN A 142 -15.75 5.99 -6.36
C GLN A 142 -15.89 4.63 -7.07
N GLN A 143 -16.59 3.67 -6.48
CA GLN A 143 -16.89 2.39 -7.15
C GLN A 143 -17.64 2.62 -8.45
N VAL A 144 -18.71 3.40 -8.44
CA VAL A 144 -19.51 3.75 -9.63
C VAL A 144 -18.67 4.52 -10.66
N LEU A 145 -17.78 5.42 -10.21
CA LEU A 145 -16.87 6.16 -11.09
C LEU A 145 -15.99 5.20 -11.88
N PHE A 146 -15.27 4.29 -11.20
CA PHE A 146 -14.34 3.38 -11.88
C PHE A 146 -15.07 2.35 -12.74
N GLU A 147 -16.23 1.82 -12.30
CA GLU A 147 -17.06 0.93 -13.13
C GLU A 147 -17.52 1.63 -14.42
N ARG A 148 -17.96 2.90 -14.35
CA ARG A 148 -18.36 3.71 -15.50
C ARG A 148 -17.20 3.92 -16.49
N HIS A 149 -15.96 4.00 -15.98
CA HIS A 149 -14.77 4.08 -16.82
C HIS A 149 -14.24 2.72 -17.28
N GLY A 150 -15.00 1.63 -17.10
CA GLY A 150 -14.69 0.30 -17.64
C GLY A 150 -13.71 -0.51 -16.78
N TYR A 151 -13.57 -0.19 -15.50
CA TYR A 151 -12.84 -1.03 -14.56
C TYR A 151 -13.75 -2.12 -14.00
N GLU A 152 -13.17 -3.28 -13.76
CA GLU A 152 -13.82 -4.42 -13.13
C GLU A 152 -13.25 -4.66 -11.73
N ARG A 153 -14.09 -5.10 -10.80
CA ARG A 153 -13.66 -5.55 -9.47
C ARG A 153 -12.94 -6.88 -9.62
N VAL A 154 -11.68 -6.94 -9.23
CA VAL A 154 -10.86 -8.14 -9.45
C VAL A 154 -10.34 -8.77 -8.18
N ARG A 155 -10.28 -8.03 -7.07
CA ARG A 155 -9.75 -8.55 -5.80
C ARG A 155 -10.32 -7.79 -4.61
N TYR A 156 -10.36 -8.47 -3.47
CA TYR A 156 -10.77 -7.90 -2.19
C TYR A 156 -9.68 -8.12 -1.16
N PHE A 157 -9.44 -7.08 -0.39
CA PHE A 157 -8.55 -7.14 0.78
C PHE A 157 -9.33 -6.77 2.02
N THR A 158 -8.93 -7.30 3.17
CA THR A 158 -9.50 -6.91 4.47
C THR A 158 -8.41 -6.37 5.37
N GLU A 159 -8.69 -5.27 6.04
CA GLU A 159 -7.97 -4.87 7.24
C GLU A 159 -8.50 -5.71 8.38
N ASN A 160 -7.62 -6.41 9.08
CA ASN A 160 -7.97 -7.24 10.20
C ASN A 160 -7.36 -6.67 11.48
N LEU A 161 -8.13 -6.74 12.55
CA LEU A 161 -7.82 -6.15 13.84
C LEU A 161 -7.67 -7.22 14.91
N ARG A 162 -6.67 -7.08 15.79
CA ARG A 162 -6.44 -7.96 16.95
C ARG A 162 -6.38 -7.11 18.23
N ASP A 163 -7.30 -7.34 19.14
CA ASP A 163 -7.32 -6.70 20.47
C ASP A 163 -6.19 -7.24 21.34
N LEU A 164 -5.24 -6.39 21.72
CA LEU A 164 -4.05 -6.77 22.50
C LEU A 164 -4.34 -7.01 23.99
N SER A 165 -5.53 -6.66 24.49
CA SER A 165 -5.97 -7.02 25.84
C SER A 165 -6.28 -8.51 25.99
N LEU A 166 -6.53 -9.21 24.88
CA LEU A 166 -6.80 -10.64 24.86
C LEU A 166 -5.49 -11.45 24.97
N PRO A 167 -5.52 -12.63 25.61
CA PRO A 167 -4.32 -13.48 25.72
C PRO A 167 -3.71 -13.82 24.35
N VAL A 168 -2.38 -13.85 24.30
CA VAL A 168 -1.61 -14.29 23.14
C VAL A 168 -1.03 -15.68 23.44
N ASP A 169 -1.49 -16.70 22.70
CA ASP A 169 -0.99 -18.05 22.83
C ASP A 169 0.52 -18.12 22.56
N ASP A 170 1.20 -19.04 23.20
CA ASP A 170 2.63 -19.24 22.98
C ASP A 170 2.87 -19.96 21.64
N ALA A 171 3.69 -19.35 20.80
CA ALA A 171 4.10 -19.92 19.52
C ALA A 171 5.62 -19.69 19.33
N PRO A 172 6.47 -20.52 19.96
CA PRO A 172 7.91 -20.35 19.84
C PRO A 172 8.40 -20.68 18.42
N LEU A 173 9.51 -20.07 18.01
CA LEU A 173 10.24 -20.50 16.84
C LEU A 173 10.71 -21.95 17.05
N GLY A 174 10.60 -22.78 16.00
CA GLY A 174 11.05 -24.16 16.03
C GLY A 174 12.57 -24.29 16.18
N ASP A 175 13.02 -25.48 16.57
CA ASP A 175 14.43 -25.79 16.76
C ASP A 175 15.25 -25.49 15.49
N GLY A 176 16.43 -24.92 15.68
CA GLY A 176 17.37 -24.58 14.61
C GLY A 176 17.03 -23.25 13.87
N LEU A 177 15.91 -22.62 14.21
CA LEU A 177 15.54 -21.31 13.66
C LEU A 177 16.00 -20.17 14.58
N ALA A 178 16.50 -19.08 13.99
CA ALA A 178 16.91 -17.90 14.72
C ALA A 178 16.31 -16.63 14.07
N ALA A 179 15.68 -15.75 14.86
CA ALA A 179 15.24 -14.46 14.40
C ALA A 179 16.30 -13.40 14.66
N ARG A 180 16.47 -12.48 13.70
CA ARG A 180 17.27 -11.26 13.83
C ARG A 180 16.37 -10.07 13.52
N THR A 181 16.56 -8.97 14.23
CA THR A 181 15.87 -7.72 13.95
C THR A 181 16.30 -7.13 12.61
N TRP A 182 15.45 -6.30 12.06
CA TRP A 182 15.71 -5.59 10.80
C TRP A 182 16.87 -4.60 10.97
N SER A 183 17.77 -4.58 10.00
CA SER A 183 18.93 -3.68 9.96
C SER A 183 19.44 -3.53 8.52
N GLU A 184 20.39 -2.64 8.30
CA GLU A 184 21.06 -2.50 7.01
C GLU A 184 21.73 -3.81 6.55
N ASP A 185 22.21 -4.63 7.50
CA ASP A 185 22.85 -5.92 7.18
C ASP A 185 21.83 -7.02 6.80
N THR A 186 20.56 -6.86 7.15
CA THR A 186 19.52 -7.89 6.95
C THR A 186 18.45 -7.52 5.90
N VAL A 187 18.42 -6.26 5.44
CA VAL A 187 17.39 -5.79 4.49
C VAL A 187 17.44 -6.54 3.15
N ALA A 188 18.61 -6.88 2.63
CA ALA A 188 18.73 -7.65 1.40
C ALA A 188 18.23 -9.10 1.54
N ASP A 189 18.42 -9.69 2.73
CA ASP A 189 17.90 -11.02 3.06
C ASP A 189 16.38 -11.01 3.12
N SER A 190 15.77 -9.97 3.71
CA SER A 190 14.32 -9.80 3.76
C SER A 190 13.71 -9.66 2.37
N LEU A 191 14.34 -8.88 1.47
CA LEU A 191 13.95 -8.77 0.07
C LEU A 191 13.99 -10.11 -0.66
N THR A 192 15.07 -10.88 -0.46
CA THR A 192 15.22 -12.21 -1.06
C THR A 192 14.06 -13.12 -0.66
N VAL A 193 13.72 -13.14 0.63
CA VAL A 193 12.58 -13.90 1.13
C VAL A 193 11.26 -13.38 0.58
N HIS A 194 11.07 -12.05 0.55
CA HIS A 194 9.84 -11.43 0.03
C HIS A 194 9.58 -11.87 -1.41
N ASN A 195 10.54 -11.61 -2.30
CA ASN A 195 10.39 -11.89 -3.72
C ASN A 195 10.10 -13.37 -4.01
N ALA A 196 10.67 -14.29 -3.21
CA ALA A 196 10.43 -15.73 -3.34
C ALA A 196 9.12 -16.18 -2.66
N ALA A 197 8.77 -15.63 -1.48
CA ALA A 197 7.59 -16.04 -0.75
C ALA A 197 6.28 -15.56 -1.41
N PHE A 198 6.34 -14.41 -2.10
CA PHE A 198 5.20 -13.81 -2.77
C PHE A 198 5.11 -14.13 -4.28
N GLU A 199 5.95 -15.03 -4.77
CA GLU A 199 5.93 -15.42 -6.19
C GLU A 199 4.56 -15.89 -6.68
N ASP A 200 3.80 -16.60 -5.82
CA ASP A 200 2.47 -17.11 -6.13
C ASP A 200 1.34 -16.18 -5.63
N HIS A 201 1.68 -15.05 -5.02
CA HIS A 201 0.67 -14.15 -4.48
C HIS A 201 0.06 -13.33 -5.62
N TRP A 202 -1.28 -13.23 -5.61
CA TRP A 202 -1.98 -12.43 -6.61
C TRP A 202 -1.46 -11.00 -6.64
N GLY A 203 -1.14 -10.54 -7.81
CA GLY A 203 -0.69 -9.17 -7.96
C GLY A 203 0.74 -8.89 -7.57
N SER A 204 1.48 -9.83 -6.99
CA SER A 204 2.85 -9.59 -6.58
C SER A 204 3.79 -9.39 -7.77
N GLN A 205 4.64 -8.37 -7.64
CA GLN A 205 5.76 -8.09 -8.53
C GLN A 205 7.06 -8.10 -7.71
N PRO A 206 8.19 -8.46 -8.30
CA PRO A 206 9.45 -8.42 -7.57
C PRO A 206 9.85 -6.97 -7.29
N PHE A 207 10.33 -6.69 -6.09
CA PHE A 207 10.95 -5.41 -5.74
C PHE A 207 12.44 -5.41 -6.09
N THR A 208 12.95 -4.24 -6.48
CA THR A 208 14.39 -3.94 -6.47
C THR A 208 14.84 -3.62 -5.04
N LEU A 209 16.15 -3.67 -4.77
CA LEU A 209 16.66 -3.36 -3.43
C LEU A 209 16.37 -1.89 -3.05
N ASP A 210 16.58 -0.97 -3.97
CA ASP A 210 16.35 0.46 -3.73
C ASP A 210 14.89 0.73 -3.38
N HIS A 211 13.96 0.13 -4.12
CA HIS A 211 12.53 0.25 -3.85
C HIS A 211 12.14 -0.41 -2.51
N TRP A 212 12.72 -1.59 -2.18
CA TRP A 212 12.49 -2.27 -0.92
C TRP A 212 12.99 -1.47 0.28
N VAL A 213 14.18 -0.87 0.17
CA VAL A 213 14.74 0.01 1.19
C VAL A 213 13.87 1.26 1.37
N SER A 214 13.31 1.83 0.30
CA SER A 214 12.47 3.03 0.42
C SER A 214 11.20 2.79 1.25
N PHE A 215 10.63 1.59 1.23
CA PHE A 215 9.49 1.22 2.09
C PHE A 215 9.86 1.01 3.56
N HIS A 216 11.12 0.69 3.86
CA HIS A 216 11.54 0.27 5.20
C HIS A 216 12.54 1.25 5.86
N LYS A 217 12.59 2.51 5.38
CA LYS A 217 13.38 3.60 5.98
C LYS A 217 12.52 4.75 6.50
N GLY A 218 11.19 4.69 6.29
CA GLY A 218 10.25 5.72 6.68
C GLY A 218 10.19 5.92 8.20
N GLU A 219 9.70 7.09 8.62
CA GLU A 219 9.58 7.49 10.03
C GLU A 219 8.77 6.51 10.87
N PHE A 220 7.81 5.83 10.24
CA PHE A 220 6.85 4.97 10.93
C PHE A 220 7.23 3.49 10.94
N PHE A 221 8.29 3.11 10.23
CA PHE A 221 8.80 1.74 10.23
C PHE A 221 9.41 1.37 11.60
N LEU A 222 9.16 0.15 12.06
CA LEU A 222 9.58 -0.36 13.37
C LEU A 222 10.64 -1.46 13.21
N PRO A 223 11.93 -1.13 13.05
CA PRO A 223 12.98 -2.14 12.84
C PRO A 223 13.13 -3.09 14.02
N GLU A 224 12.90 -2.66 15.27
CA GLU A 224 13.03 -3.47 16.48
C GLU A 224 11.95 -4.56 16.59
N THR A 225 10.78 -4.34 15.97
CA THR A 225 9.66 -5.28 15.93
C THR A 225 9.46 -5.88 14.53
N SER A 226 10.48 -5.76 13.68
CA SER A 226 10.56 -6.38 12.36
C SER A 226 11.69 -7.40 12.36
N TRP A 227 11.45 -8.60 11.83
CA TRP A 227 12.42 -9.69 11.94
C TRP A 227 12.63 -10.44 10.64
N ILE A 228 13.84 -10.98 10.49
CA ILE A 228 14.19 -11.98 9.50
C ILE A 228 14.54 -13.27 10.22
N VAL A 229 13.97 -14.40 9.82
CA VAL A 229 14.23 -15.73 10.39
C VAL A 229 15.20 -16.47 9.50
N TYR A 230 16.19 -17.07 10.15
CA TYR A 230 17.23 -17.86 9.51
C TYR A 230 17.16 -19.35 9.95
N ASP A 231 17.38 -20.25 9.00
CA ASP A 231 17.63 -21.67 9.21
C ASP A 231 19.05 -21.97 8.75
N SER A 232 19.93 -22.39 9.68
CA SER A 232 21.33 -22.69 9.38
C SER A 232 22.06 -21.56 8.61
N GLY A 233 21.74 -20.31 8.93
CA GLY A 233 22.31 -19.10 8.31
C GLY A 233 21.62 -18.65 7.01
N MET A 234 20.62 -19.37 6.52
CA MET A 234 19.84 -19.02 5.33
C MET A 234 18.57 -18.25 5.72
N PRO A 235 18.25 -17.09 5.13
CA PRO A 235 17.01 -16.38 5.41
C PRO A 235 15.82 -17.17 4.84
N VAL A 236 14.81 -17.43 5.67
CA VAL A 236 13.68 -18.31 5.32
C VAL A 236 12.30 -17.68 5.54
N ALA A 237 12.23 -16.64 6.38
CA ALA A 237 11.02 -15.87 6.59
C ALA A 237 11.38 -14.44 6.99
N TYR A 238 10.43 -13.51 6.82
CA TYR A 238 10.54 -12.14 7.32
C TYR A 238 9.18 -11.65 7.81
N MET A 239 9.21 -10.61 8.63
CA MET A 239 8.06 -9.80 8.99
C MET A 239 8.50 -8.35 9.14
N SER A 240 7.70 -7.40 8.63
CA SER A 240 7.90 -5.97 8.78
C SER A 240 6.70 -5.35 9.48
N CYS A 241 6.95 -4.38 10.37
CA CYS A 241 5.96 -3.69 11.16
C CYS A 241 6.12 -2.17 11.05
N SER A 242 5.01 -1.47 11.21
CA SER A 242 4.96 0.00 11.23
C SER A 242 3.95 0.49 12.27
N LYS A 243 4.03 1.77 12.60
CA LYS A 243 3.13 2.43 13.55
C LYS A 243 2.86 3.86 13.09
N TYR A 244 1.59 4.28 13.03
CA TYR A 244 1.13 5.57 12.52
C TYR A 244 0.44 6.40 13.59
N PRO A 245 1.18 7.00 14.56
CA PRO A 245 0.56 7.70 15.69
C PRO A 245 -0.30 8.90 15.31
N HIS A 246 -0.05 9.51 14.15
CA HIS A 246 -0.83 10.62 13.63
C HIS A 246 -2.27 10.23 13.23
N ASP A 247 -2.53 8.93 12.99
CA ASP A 247 -3.84 8.39 12.59
C ASP A 247 -4.67 7.89 13.81
N TRP A 248 -4.06 7.77 15.00
CA TRP A 248 -4.71 7.17 16.16
C TRP A 248 -5.93 7.94 16.67
N GLU A 249 -5.87 9.27 16.65
CA GLU A 249 -6.99 10.11 17.10
C GLU A 249 -8.21 9.91 16.17
N ASP A 250 -7.99 9.90 14.86
CA ASP A 250 -9.04 9.67 13.84
C ASP A 250 -9.61 8.24 13.94
N ARG A 251 -8.75 7.25 14.18
CA ARG A 251 -9.16 5.85 14.39
C ARG A 251 -9.76 5.58 15.77
N GLY A 252 -9.58 6.48 16.74
CA GLY A 252 -10.07 6.35 18.11
C GLY A 252 -9.40 5.24 18.92
N ARG A 253 -8.17 4.82 18.55
CA ARG A 253 -7.39 3.76 19.22
C ARG A 253 -5.92 3.85 18.88
N THR A 254 -5.07 3.26 19.74
CA THR A 254 -3.64 3.09 19.48
C THR A 254 -3.38 1.72 18.85
N GLU A 255 -2.66 1.70 17.74
CA GLU A 255 -2.42 0.46 16.97
C GLU A 255 -1.06 0.44 16.29
N ALA A 256 -0.56 -0.77 16.00
CA ALA A 256 0.57 -1.01 15.10
C ALA A 256 0.21 -2.04 14.03
N TRP A 257 0.94 -1.99 12.92
CA TRP A 257 0.66 -2.76 11.72
C TRP A 257 1.73 -3.81 11.46
N ILE A 258 1.29 -5.02 11.09
CA ILE A 258 2.10 -6.01 10.41
C ILE A 258 1.91 -5.77 8.91
N GLU A 259 2.88 -5.07 8.30
CA GLU A 259 2.82 -4.64 6.90
C GLU A 259 3.09 -5.78 5.92
N GLY A 260 4.04 -6.63 6.28
CA GLY A 260 4.42 -7.74 5.45
C GLY A 260 4.89 -8.95 6.27
N ILE A 261 4.45 -10.13 5.87
CA ILE A 261 4.92 -11.38 6.43
C ILE A 261 5.06 -12.43 5.33
N GLY A 262 6.24 -12.99 5.18
CA GLY A 262 6.55 -13.98 4.16
C GLY A 262 7.37 -15.14 4.70
N THR A 263 7.05 -16.37 4.23
CA THR A 263 7.82 -17.58 4.54
C THR A 263 8.06 -18.34 3.26
N LEU A 264 9.31 -18.71 2.98
CA LEU A 264 9.69 -19.52 1.83
C LEU A 264 8.84 -20.81 1.78
N ARG A 265 8.43 -21.22 0.59
CA ARG A 265 7.60 -22.41 0.37
C ARG A 265 8.14 -23.66 1.07
N SER A 266 9.46 -23.87 1.03
CA SER A 266 10.17 -25.00 1.69
C SER A 266 10.07 -25.00 3.21
N HIS A 267 9.72 -23.86 3.83
CA HIS A 267 9.66 -23.68 5.29
C HIS A 267 8.24 -23.40 5.80
N ARG A 268 7.24 -23.42 4.91
CA ARG A 268 5.81 -23.30 5.30
C ARG A 268 5.37 -24.50 6.15
N GLY A 269 4.34 -24.30 6.98
CA GLY A 269 3.81 -25.34 7.87
C GLY A 269 4.65 -25.65 9.11
N ARG A 270 5.76 -24.93 9.35
CA ARG A 270 6.65 -25.08 10.53
C ARG A 270 6.32 -24.09 11.66
N GLY A 271 5.20 -23.36 11.59
CA GLY A 271 4.78 -22.41 12.64
C GLY A 271 5.50 -21.05 12.62
N ILE A 272 6.40 -20.77 11.67
CA ILE A 272 7.24 -19.57 11.64
C ILE A 272 6.41 -18.29 11.62
N ALA A 273 5.40 -18.21 10.75
CA ALA A 273 4.52 -17.05 10.67
C ALA A 273 3.77 -16.81 12.01
N SER A 274 3.25 -17.87 12.63
CA SER A 274 2.58 -17.76 13.94
C SER A 274 3.55 -17.28 15.02
N ALA A 275 4.80 -17.75 15.03
CA ALA A 275 5.82 -17.29 15.95
C ALA A 275 6.14 -15.81 15.79
N LEU A 276 6.36 -15.35 14.55
CA LEU A 276 6.63 -13.94 14.26
C LEU A 276 5.47 -13.05 14.68
N ILE A 277 4.22 -13.42 14.34
CA ILE A 277 3.03 -12.66 14.75
C ILE A 277 2.95 -12.61 16.28
N THR A 278 3.14 -13.72 16.98
CA THR A 278 3.13 -13.76 18.45
C THR A 278 4.20 -12.82 19.05
N MET A 279 5.39 -12.78 18.46
CA MET A 279 6.46 -11.87 18.88
C MET A 279 6.01 -10.40 18.72
N ALA A 280 5.42 -10.04 17.57
CA ALA A 280 4.92 -8.69 17.34
C ALA A 280 3.80 -8.30 18.30
N LEU A 281 2.79 -9.17 18.47
CA LEU A 281 1.67 -8.91 19.38
C LEU A 281 2.15 -8.65 20.82
N ARG A 282 3.15 -9.40 21.28
CA ARG A 282 3.75 -9.19 22.62
C ARG A 282 4.49 -7.86 22.69
N ALA A 283 5.30 -7.53 21.71
CA ALA A 283 6.03 -6.27 21.66
C ALA A 283 5.07 -5.07 21.64
N PHE A 284 4.01 -5.12 20.85
CA PHE A 284 2.98 -4.08 20.79
C PHE A 284 2.21 -3.95 22.11
N ALA A 285 1.87 -5.07 22.76
CA ALA A 285 1.23 -5.05 24.08
C ALA A 285 2.16 -4.50 25.18
N GLU A 286 3.46 -4.83 25.14
CA GLU A 286 4.48 -4.29 26.05
C GLU A 286 4.68 -2.79 25.88
N GLU A 287 4.51 -2.26 24.65
CA GLU A 287 4.50 -0.82 24.37
C GLU A 287 3.21 -0.13 24.86
N GLY A 288 2.19 -0.89 25.21
CA GLY A 288 0.89 -0.38 25.69
C GLY A 288 -0.09 -0.03 24.58
N LEU A 289 0.10 -0.56 23.38
CA LEU A 289 -0.85 -0.38 22.29
C LEU A 289 -2.12 -1.22 22.54
N GLU A 290 -3.25 -0.75 22.01
CA GLU A 290 -4.56 -1.40 22.18
C GLU A 290 -4.79 -2.48 21.14
N TYR A 291 -4.30 -2.28 19.91
CA TYR A 291 -4.56 -3.17 18.78
C TYR A 291 -3.34 -3.44 17.91
N ALA A 292 -3.36 -4.60 17.26
CA ALA A 292 -2.51 -4.93 16.12
C ALA A 292 -3.35 -5.07 14.86
N CYS A 293 -2.85 -4.56 13.73
CA CYS A 293 -3.53 -4.57 12.44
C CYS A 293 -2.73 -5.32 11.39
N LEU A 294 -3.40 -5.85 10.38
CA LEU A 294 -2.78 -6.34 9.15
C LEU A 294 -3.76 -6.29 7.98
N GLY A 295 -3.21 -6.11 6.78
CA GLY A 295 -3.95 -6.27 5.53
C GLY A 295 -3.84 -7.71 5.01
N VAL A 296 -4.94 -8.28 4.51
CA VAL A 296 -4.93 -9.62 3.93
C VAL A 296 -5.78 -9.73 2.67
N ASP A 297 -5.25 -10.44 1.68
CA ASP A 297 -5.99 -10.86 0.51
C ASP A 297 -7.08 -11.87 0.91
N SER A 298 -8.35 -11.52 0.68
CA SER A 298 -9.50 -12.36 1.06
C SER A 298 -9.49 -13.74 0.38
N GLU A 299 -8.78 -13.86 -0.75
CA GLU A 299 -8.68 -15.10 -1.54
C GLU A 299 -7.23 -15.64 -1.54
N SER A 300 -6.45 -15.37 -0.49
CA SER A 300 -5.06 -15.82 -0.40
C SER A 300 -4.95 -17.35 -0.57
N PRO A 301 -4.17 -17.83 -1.55
CA PRO A 301 -4.01 -19.26 -1.80
C PRO A 301 -3.20 -19.97 -0.70
N THR A 302 -2.51 -19.22 0.15
CA THR A 302 -1.62 -19.77 1.19
C THR A 302 -2.36 -20.21 2.44
N GLY A 303 -3.65 -19.87 2.59
CA GLY A 303 -4.42 -20.12 3.81
C GLY A 303 -4.02 -19.21 4.98
N ALA A 304 -3.38 -18.08 4.71
CA ALA A 304 -2.95 -17.10 5.72
C ALA A 304 -4.12 -16.62 6.59
N ASN A 305 -5.32 -16.44 5.99
CA ASN A 305 -6.53 -16.04 6.72
C ASN A 305 -6.81 -16.95 7.93
N ARG A 306 -6.63 -18.27 7.80
CA ARG A 306 -6.84 -19.24 8.90
C ARG A 306 -5.81 -19.06 10.03
N ILE A 307 -4.59 -18.61 9.70
CA ILE A 307 -3.57 -18.32 10.72
C ILE A 307 -4.00 -17.11 11.51
N TYR A 308 -4.40 -16.03 10.83
CA TYR A 308 -4.84 -14.78 11.46
C TYR A 308 -6.09 -14.97 12.33
N GLU A 309 -7.12 -15.64 11.81
CA GLU A 309 -8.33 -15.99 12.57
C GLU A 309 -7.99 -16.79 13.85
N ARG A 310 -7.12 -17.80 13.76
CA ARG A 310 -6.71 -18.62 14.92
C ARG A 310 -5.96 -17.80 15.96
N ILE A 311 -5.19 -16.78 15.56
CA ILE A 311 -4.47 -15.89 16.46
C ILE A 311 -5.40 -14.81 17.03
N GLY A 312 -6.65 -14.71 16.52
CA GLY A 312 -7.69 -13.83 17.02
C GLY A 312 -7.79 -12.50 16.27
N PHE A 313 -7.24 -12.40 15.06
CA PHE A 313 -7.56 -11.30 14.17
C PHE A 313 -8.99 -11.45 13.62
N VAL A 314 -9.71 -10.34 13.58
CA VAL A 314 -11.07 -10.25 13.02
C VAL A 314 -11.12 -9.21 11.89
N PRO A 315 -11.86 -9.47 10.79
CA PRO A 315 -12.03 -8.47 9.73
C PRO A 315 -12.73 -7.23 10.26
N GLU A 316 -12.22 -6.05 9.90
CA GLU A 316 -12.79 -4.74 10.26
C GLU A 316 -13.28 -3.96 9.02
N LYS A 317 -12.38 -3.77 8.05
CA LYS A 317 -12.66 -2.99 6.85
C LYS A 317 -12.37 -3.85 5.63
N ARG A 318 -13.08 -3.58 4.54
CA ARG A 318 -12.87 -4.27 3.27
C ARG A 318 -12.58 -3.28 2.15
N MET A 319 -11.53 -3.58 1.39
CA MET A 319 -11.08 -2.80 0.25
C MET A 319 -11.26 -3.60 -1.05
N ILE A 320 -11.51 -2.89 -2.11
CA ILE A 320 -11.74 -3.43 -3.46
C ILE A 320 -10.63 -2.94 -4.38
N THR A 321 -10.04 -3.84 -5.12
CA THR A 321 -9.14 -3.53 -6.22
C THR A 321 -9.90 -3.60 -7.54
N PHE A 322 -9.77 -2.55 -8.32
CA PHE A 322 -10.31 -2.42 -9.66
C PHE A 322 -9.20 -2.54 -10.69
N LYS A 323 -9.51 -3.18 -11.82
CA LYS A 323 -8.59 -3.41 -12.94
C LYS A 323 -9.26 -3.07 -14.26
N LYS A 324 -8.49 -2.49 -15.17
CA LYS A 324 -8.85 -2.28 -16.57
C LYS A 324 -7.69 -2.72 -17.45
N PRO A 325 -7.86 -3.75 -18.31
CA PRO A 325 -6.83 -4.16 -19.27
C PRO A 325 -6.43 -3.01 -20.20
N VAL A 326 -5.19 -3.03 -20.63
CA VAL A 326 -4.67 -2.16 -21.71
C VAL A 326 -4.44 -3.03 -22.93
N ASP A 327 -5.16 -2.72 -24.01
CA ASP A 327 -5.04 -3.40 -25.32
C ASP A 327 -3.80 -2.90 -26.07
#